data_641c1e21b14efdf7ef58c1a8797acfff
#
_entry.id   641c1e21b14efdf7ef58c1a8797acfff
#
_cell.length_a   1.000
_cell.length_b   1.000
_cell.length_c   1.000
_cell.angle_alpha   90.00
_cell.angle_beta   90.00
_cell.angle_gamma   90.00
#
_symmetry.space_group_name_H-M   'P 1'
#
loop_
_entity.id
_entity.type
_entity.pdbx_description
1 polymer ?
#
loop_
_entity_poly.entity_id
_entity_poly.type
_entity_poly.pdbx_seq_one_letter_code
_entity_poly.pdbx_strand_id
1 'polypeptide(L)'
;YTTLFRSALGTIVAIIVILLFLRNIRTTAISIVSIPMSILIALIALKLSNVSLNILTLGALTVAIGRVIDDSIVVVENIFRRLSDPNEKLKGENLIISATREVFKPIMSSTLVTIVVFLPLVFVSGSVGEMFRPFALAITFSLLASLLVSITLVPSLGATFFKNGVKNREQDRKSTRLNSS
;
A
#
# COMPACT_ATOMS: atom_id res chain seq x y z
N TYR A 1 -8.32 1.32 -29.16
CA TYR A 1 -8.99 0.18 -28.52
C TYR A 1 -7.97 -0.83 -27.94
N THR A 2 -6.86 -1.10 -28.62
CA THR A 2 -5.84 -2.07 -28.18
C THR A 2 -5.11 -1.69 -26.88
N THR A 3 -4.84 -0.39 -26.66
CA THR A 3 -4.18 0.09 -25.43
C THR A 3 -5.11 0.01 -24.21
N LEU A 4 -6.38 0.36 -24.37
CA LEU A 4 -7.38 0.22 -23.30
C LEU A 4 -7.58 -1.26 -22.94
N PHE A 5 -7.64 -2.14 -23.94
CA PHE A 5 -7.76 -3.58 -23.72
C PHE A 5 -6.54 -4.16 -22.98
N ARG A 6 -5.32 -3.75 -23.36
CA ARG A 6 -4.09 -4.19 -22.69
C ARG A 6 -4.01 -3.68 -21.24
N SER A 7 -4.41 -2.42 -21.00
CA SER A 7 -4.45 -1.87 -19.65
C SER A 7 -5.50 -2.55 -18.78
N ALA A 8 -6.69 -2.82 -19.32
CA ALA A 8 -7.75 -3.55 -18.63
C ALA A 8 -7.31 -5.00 -18.31
N LEU A 9 -6.71 -5.68 -19.27
CA LEU A 9 -6.20 -7.05 -19.08
C LEU A 9 -5.09 -7.07 -18.01
N GLY A 10 -4.13 -6.13 -18.05
CA GLY A 10 -3.08 -6.00 -17.04
C GLY A 10 -3.64 -5.75 -15.64
N THR A 11 -4.65 -4.89 -15.52
CA THR A 11 -5.33 -4.62 -14.26
C THR A 11 -6.06 -5.84 -13.72
N ILE A 12 -6.77 -6.58 -14.57
CA ILE A 12 -7.47 -7.81 -14.18
C ILE A 12 -6.47 -8.86 -13.71
N VAL A 13 -5.37 -9.06 -14.44
CA VAL A 13 -4.32 -10.01 -14.05
C VAL A 13 -3.70 -9.62 -12.71
N ALA A 14 -3.39 -8.34 -12.50
CA ALA A 14 -2.87 -7.84 -11.22
C ALA A 14 -3.85 -8.12 -10.07
N ILE A 15 -5.15 -7.85 -10.26
CA ILE A 15 -6.18 -8.12 -9.24
C ILE A 15 -6.24 -9.63 -8.93
N ILE A 16 -6.19 -10.49 -9.95
CA ILE A 16 -6.22 -11.95 -9.76
C ILE A 16 -4.98 -12.40 -8.98
N VAL A 17 -3.79 -11.91 -9.31
CA VAL A 17 -2.55 -12.24 -8.59
C VAL A 17 -2.63 -11.79 -7.13
N ILE A 18 -3.09 -10.56 -6.87
CA ILE A 18 -3.27 -10.05 -5.50
C ILE A 18 -4.29 -10.90 -4.73
N LEU A 19 -5.42 -11.26 -5.35
CA LEU A 19 -6.43 -12.13 -4.76
C LEU A 19 -5.87 -13.51 -4.40
N LEU A 20 -5.07 -14.08 -5.29
CA LEU A 20 -4.46 -15.40 -5.10
C LEU A 20 -3.44 -15.39 -3.95
N PHE A 21 -2.69 -14.29 -3.82
CA PHE A 21 -1.69 -14.10 -2.77
C PHE A 21 -2.31 -13.86 -1.39
N LEU A 22 -3.30 -12.96 -1.31
CA LEU A 22 -3.91 -12.57 -0.03
C LEU A 22 -5.03 -13.53 0.42
N ARG A 23 -5.54 -14.39 -0.45
CA ARG A 23 -6.62 -15.36 -0.16
C ARG A 23 -7.87 -14.76 0.52
N ASN A 24 -8.01 -13.43 0.53
CA ASN A 24 -9.09 -12.74 1.20
C ASN A 24 -9.53 -11.49 0.44
N ILE A 25 -10.79 -11.45 0.01
CA ILE A 25 -11.35 -10.35 -0.78
C ILE A 25 -11.27 -9.01 -0.07
N ARG A 26 -11.40 -8.99 1.26
CA ARG A 26 -11.37 -7.75 2.05
C ARG A 26 -9.98 -7.11 2.07
N THR A 27 -8.95 -7.93 2.26
CA THR A 27 -7.54 -7.47 2.23
C THR A 27 -7.16 -6.97 0.85
N THR A 28 -7.60 -7.67 -0.19
CA THR A 28 -7.40 -7.28 -1.59
C THR A 28 -8.07 -5.94 -1.91
N ALA A 29 -9.31 -5.72 -1.45
CA ALA A 29 -10.02 -4.46 -1.66
C ALA A 29 -9.28 -3.26 -1.03
N ILE A 30 -8.72 -3.41 0.17
CA ILE A 30 -7.91 -2.36 0.81
C ILE A 30 -6.68 -2.04 -0.02
N SER A 31 -5.94 -3.06 -0.48
CA SER A 31 -4.74 -2.87 -1.30
C SER A 31 -5.05 -2.20 -2.64
N ILE A 32 -6.16 -2.58 -3.30
CA ILE A 32 -6.59 -1.97 -4.56
C ILE A 32 -6.94 -0.47 -4.39
N VAL A 33 -7.56 -0.08 -3.27
CA VAL A 33 -7.88 1.34 -3.01
C VAL A 33 -6.63 2.15 -2.69
N SER A 34 -5.62 1.55 -2.07
CA SER A 34 -4.37 2.22 -1.71
C SER A 34 -3.57 2.69 -2.93
N ILE A 35 -3.62 1.94 -4.04
CA ILE A 35 -2.87 2.25 -5.27
C ILE A 35 -3.28 3.61 -5.85
N PRO A 36 -4.55 3.85 -6.22
CA PRO A 36 -4.96 5.12 -6.81
C PRO A 36 -4.74 6.29 -5.84
N MET A 37 -4.91 6.08 -4.54
CA MET A 37 -4.67 7.11 -3.54
C MET A 37 -3.19 7.52 -3.47
N SER A 38 -2.27 6.56 -3.48
CA SER A 38 -0.83 6.83 -3.48
C SER A 38 -0.40 7.56 -4.74
N ILE A 39 -0.91 7.14 -5.90
CA ILE A 39 -0.61 7.79 -7.18
C ILE A 39 -1.15 9.22 -7.18
N LEU A 40 -2.36 9.44 -6.70
CA LEU A 40 -2.96 10.78 -6.64
C LEU A 40 -2.12 11.72 -5.78
N ILE A 41 -1.69 11.28 -4.59
CA ILE A 41 -0.83 12.06 -3.71
C ILE A 41 0.52 12.35 -4.38
N ALA A 42 1.12 11.37 -5.04
CA ALA A 42 2.38 11.54 -5.77
C ALA A 42 2.24 12.56 -6.92
N LEU A 43 1.16 12.50 -7.70
CA LEU A 43 0.87 13.47 -8.77
C LEU A 43 0.66 14.88 -8.24
N ILE A 44 -0.02 15.04 -7.10
CA ILE A 44 -0.18 16.34 -6.44
C ILE A 44 1.19 16.87 -6.00
N ALA A 45 2.04 16.05 -5.39
CA ALA A 45 3.38 16.44 -4.97
C ALA A 45 4.27 16.85 -6.15
N LEU A 46 4.22 16.12 -7.27
CA LEU A 46 4.91 16.47 -8.50
C LEU A 46 4.45 17.81 -9.07
N LYS A 47 3.14 18.05 -9.08
CA LYS A 47 2.56 19.32 -9.54
C LYS A 47 3.00 20.48 -8.66
N LEU A 48 2.98 20.33 -7.34
CA LEU A 48 3.42 21.36 -6.40
C LEU A 48 4.92 21.66 -6.51
N SER A 49 5.71 20.67 -6.92
CA SER A 49 7.16 20.82 -7.16
C SER A 49 7.50 21.31 -8.57
N ASN A 50 6.51 21.68 -9.38
CA ASN A 50 6.67 22.11 -10.77
C ASN A 50 7.43 21.09 -11.65
N VAL A 51 7.30 19.80 -11.33
CA VAL A 51 7.86 18.72 -12.13
C VAL A 51 6.89 18.34 -13.24
N SER A 52 7.32 18.48 -14.50
CA SER A 52 6.51 18.12 -15.66
C SER A 52 6.34 16.61 -15.80
N LEU A 53 5.13 16.19 -16.20
CA LEU A 53 4.87 14.81 -16.56
C LEU A 53 5.43 14.54 -17.97
N ASN A 54 6.41 13.67 -18.04
CA ASN A 54 7.00 13.18 -19.27
C ASN A 54 7.12 11.64 -19.24
N ILE A 55 7.64 11.04 -20.28
CA ILE A 55 7.77 9.58 -20.39
C ILE A 55 8.63 8.98 -19.26
N LEU A 56 9.63 9.71 -18.78
CA LEU A 56 10.50 9.27 -17.69
C LEU A 56 9.78 9.34 -16.34
N THR A 57 9.05 10.43 -16.07
CA THR A 57 8.26 10.54 -14.82
C THR A 57 7.11 9.54 -14.77
N LEU A 58 6.48 9.24 -15.92
CA LEU A 58 5.47 8.17 -16.01
C LEU A 58 6.10 6.79 -15.81
N GLY A 59 7.30 6.56 -16.35
CA GLY A 59 8.08 5.36 -16.07
C GLY A 59 8.42 5.21 -14.59
N ALA A 60 8.83 6.30 -13.94
CA ALA A 60 9.09 6.34 -12.50
C ALA A 60 7.84 5.98 -11.68
N LEU A 61 6.69 6.56 -12.02
CA LEU A 61 5.41 6.21 -11.38
C LEU A 61 5.06 4.75 -11.56
N THR A 62 5.29 4.18 -12.75
CA THR A 62 5.03 2.75 -13.02
C THR A 62 5.90 1.85 -12.15
N VAL A 63 7.18 2.16 -11.98
CA VAL A 63 8.08 1.42 -11.08
C VAL A 63 7.63 1.55 -9.62
N ALA A 64 7.22 2.75 -9.23
CA ALA A 64 6.75 3.03 -7.87
C ALA A 64 5.44 2.30 -7.53
N ILE A 65 4.55 2.06 -8.50
CA ILE A 65 3.28 1.33 -8.27
C ILE A 65 3.53 -0.05 -7.67
N GLY A 66 4.52 -0.80 -8.18
CA GLY A 66 4.87 -2.10 -7.61
C GLY A 66 5.21 -2.00 -6.13
N ARG A 67 6.00 -0.99 -5.76
CA ARG A 67 6.38 -0.74 -4.36
C ARG A 67 5.20 -0.34 -3.48
N VAL A 68 4.28 0.49 -4.01
CA VAL A 68 3.05 0.89 -3.32
C VAL A 68 2.21 -0.34 -2.97
N ILE A 69 2.10 -1.28 -3.89
CA ILE A 69 1.38 -2.53 -3.69
C ILE A 69 2.02 -3.35 -2.56
N ASP A 70 3.33 -3.52 -2.61
CA ASP A 70 4.09 -4.30 -1.62
C ASP A 70 3.92 -3.73 -0.21
N ASP A 71 4.10 -2.43 -0.01
CA ASP A 71 3.95 -1.77 1.28
C ASP A 71 2.52 -1.95 1.84
N SER A 72 1.50 -1.80 0.99
CA SER A 72 0.09 -1.97 1.39
C SER A 72 -0.22 -3.42 1.75
N ILE A 73 0.29 -4.39 0.98
CA ILE A 73 0.10 -5.82 1.23
C ILE A 73 0.70 -6.21 2.58
N VAL A 74 1.93 -5.78 2.87
CA VAL A 74 2.61 -6.11 4.14
C VAL A 74 1.82 -5.63 5.35
N VAL A 75 1.28 -4.40 5.31
CA VAL A 75 0.47 -3.84 6.41
C VAL A 75 -0.83 -4.63 6.57
N VAL A 76 -1.56 -4.84 5.48
CA VAL A 76 -2.87 -5.53 5.52
C VAL A 76 -2.72 -6.97 5.95
N GLU A 77 -1.70 -7.68 5.45
CA GLU A 77 -1.43 -9.07 5.82
C GLU A 77 -1.07 -9.19 7.29
N ASN A 78 -0.23 -8.31 7.82
CA ASN A 78 0.12 -8.34 9.25
C ASN A 78 -1.10 -8.07 10.14
N ILE A 79 -1.95 -7.10 9.77
CA ILE A 79 -3.21 -6.85 10.46
C ILE A 79 -4.10 -8.11 10.43
N PHE A 80 -4.26 -8.73 9.27
CA PHE A 80 -5.10 -9.91 9.11
C PHE A 80 -4.54 -11.12 9.86
N ARG A 81 -3.24 -11.35 9.82
CA ARG A 81 -2.53 -12.41 10.55
C ARG A 81 -2.81 -12.29 12.05
N ARG A 82 -2.64 -11.11 12.62
CA ARG A 82 -2.89 -10.86 14.04
C ARG A 82 -4.37 -10.96 14.42
N LEU A 83 -5.27 -10.50 13.56
CA LEU A 83 -6.73 -10.68 13.76
C LEU A 83 -7.14 -12.17 13.76
N SER A 84 -6.38 -13.03 13.09
CA SER A 84 -6.66 -14.46 12.98
C SER A 84 -6.01 -15.29 14.08
N ASP A 85 -5.11 -14.71 14.88
CA ASP A 85 -4.42 -15.41 15.95
C ASP A 85 -5.37 -15.62 17.15
N PRO A 86 -5.61 -16.89 17.58
CA PRO A 86 -6.42 -17.20 18.75
C PRO A 86 -5.85 -16.70 20.07
N ASN A 87 -4.52 -16.53 20.16
CA ASN A 87 -3.79 -16.11 21.36
C ASN A 87 -3.62 -14.59 21.46
N GLU A 88 -4.09 -13.83 20.46
CA GLU A 88 -3.97 -12.39 20.45
C GLU A 88 -4.82 -11.75 21.56
N LYS A 89 -4.16 -10.97 22.40
CA LYS A 89 -4.78 -10.30 23.55
C LYS A 89 -5.42 -8.96 23.18
N LEU A 90 -4.88 -8.29 22.17
CA LEU A 90 -5.41 -7.00 21.71
C LEU A 90 -6.62 -7.22 20.80
N LYS A 91 -7.57 -6.29 20.83
CA LYS A 91 -8.80 -6.35 20.03
C LYS A 91 -9.11 -4.99 19.39
N GLY A 92 -9.84 -5.03 18.28
CA GLY A 92 -10.34 -3.84 17.60
C GLY A 92 -9.21 -2.90 17.14
N GLU A 93 -9.36 -1.62 17.37
CA GLU A 93 -8.43 -0.57 16.92
C GLU A 93 -7.01 -0.73 17.51
N ASN A 94 -6.90 -1.11 18.78
CA ASN A 94 -5.61 -1.29 19.44
C ASN A 94 -4.77 -2.40 18.78
N LEU A 95 -5.41 -3.46 18.33
CA LEU A 95 -4.74 -4.51 17.57
C LEU A 95 -4.23 -3.98 16.23
N ILE A 96 -5.07 -3.23 15.49
CA ILE A 96 -4.71 -2.69 14.17
C ILE A 96 -3.54 -1.71 14.29
N ILE A 97 -3.58 -0.81 15.28
CA ILE A 97 -2.49 0.13 15.54
C ILE A 97 -1.20 -0.62 15.88
N SER A 98 -1.29 -1.61 16.76
CA SER A 98 -0.13 -2.43 17.16
C SER A 98 0.45 -3.21 15.99
N ALA A 99 -0.41 -3.84 15.16
CA ALA A 99 0.01 -4.56 13.96
C ALA A 99 0.68 -3.66 12.92
N THR A 100 0.14 -2.46 12.71
CA THR A 100 0.73 -1.46 11.80
C THR A 100 2.09 -0.99 12.30
N ARG A 101 2.19 -0.71 13.60
CA ARG A 101 3.45 -0.26 14.22
C ARG A 101 4.56 -1.29 14.12
N GLU A 102 4.23 -2.58 14.17
CA GLU A 102 5.19 -3.67 14.04
C GLU A 102 5.90 -3.66 12.68
N VAL A 103 5.16 -3.42 11.59
CA VAL A 103 5.70 -3.41 10.23
C VAL A 103 6.17 -2.03 9.76
N PHE A 104 5.91 -0.97 10.52
CA PHE A 104 6.29 0.39 10.17
C PHE A 104 7.80 0.56 9.99
N LYS A 105 8.62 0.07 10.93
CA LYS A 105 10.09 0.19 10.86
C LYS A 105 10.68 -0.51 9.63
N PRO A 106 10.35 -1.78 9.33
CA PRO A 106 10.80 -2.45 8.11
C PRO A 106 10.42 -1.70 6.83
N ILE A 107 9.16 -1.28 6.70
CA ILE A 107 8.67 -0.56 5.52
C ILE A 107 9.39 0.78 5.37
N MET A 108 9.48 1.56 6.43
CA MET A 108 10.18 2.85 6.42
C MET A 108 11.65 2.69 6.04
N SER A 109 12.36 1.71 6.62
CA SER A 109 13.76 1.46 6.31
C SER A 109 13.96 1.09 4.85
N SER A 110 13.14 0.20 4.30
CA SER A 110 13.27 -0.22 2.91
C SER A 110 12.92 0.90 1.92
N THR A 111 11.94 1.73 2.26
CA THR A 111 11.58 2.92 1.47
C THR A 111 12.70 3.96 1.48
N LEU A 112 13.29 4.24 2.65
CA LEU A 112 14.41 5.17 2.78
C LEU A 112 15.63 4.69 2.00
N VAL A 113 15.98 3.41 2.06
CA VAL A 113 17.09 2.84 1.28
C VAL A 113 16.85 3.08 -0.22
N THR A 114 15.64 2.83 -0.70
CA THR A 114 15.30 3.05 -2.11
C THR A 114 15.42 4.53 -2.49
N ILE A 115 14.93 5.45 -1.65
CA ILE A 115 15.06 6.90 -1.89
C ILE A 115 16.53 7.31 -1.95
N VAL A 116 17.37 6.84 -1.03
CA VAL A 116 18.81 7.17 -0.97
C VAL A 116 19.53 6.69 -2.24
N VAL A 117 19.13 5.58 -2.83
CA VAL A 117 19.70 5.10 -4.10
C VAL A 117 19.39 6.04 -5.27
N PHE A 118 18.19 6.63 -5.30
CA PHE A 118 17.80 7.56 -6.37
C PHE A 118 18.18 9.02 -6.10
N LEU A 119 18.45 9.38 -4.85
CA LEU A 119 18.79 10.76 -4.46
C LEU A 119 19.98 11.36 -5.22
N PRO A 120 21.08 10.63 -5.50
CA PRO A 120 22.20 11.17 -6.26
C PRO A 120 21.83 11.68 -7.66
N LEU A 121 20.80 11.10 -8.29
CA LEU A 121 20.34 11.52 -9.62
C LEU A 121 19.77 12.95 -9.62
N VAL A 122 19.30 13.44 -8.47
CA VAL A 122 18.80 14.82 -8.33
C VAL A 122 19.94 15.85 -8.45
N PHE A 123 21.15 15.46 -8.07
CA PHE A 123 22.33 16.33 -8.03
C PHE A 123 23.19 16.24 -9.30
N VAL A 124 22.86 15.38 -10.25
CA VAL A 124 23.56 15.28 -11.53
C VAL A 124 23.34 16.58 -12.31
N SER A 125 24.44 17.13 -12.85
CA SER A 125 24.43 18.37 -13.66
C SER A 125 24.48 18.05 -15.17
N GLY A 126 24.12 19.05 -15.98
CA GLY A 126 24.11 18.95 -17.43
C GLY A 126 22.88 18.25 -18.00
N SER A 127 22.89 17.95 -19.29
CA SER A 127 21.74 17.40 -20.03
C SER A 127 21.22 16.08 -19.43
N VAL A 128 22.11 15.25 -18.88
CA VAL A 128 21.74 14.01 -18.19
C VAL A 128 20.96 14.32 -16.93
N GLY A 129 21.40 15.32 -16.15
CA GLY A 129 20.70 15.75 -14.94
C GLY A 129 19.33 16.30 -15.22
N GLU A 130 19.16 17.09 -16.29
CA GLU A 130 17.85 17.62 -16.69
C GLU A 130 16.84 16.51 -17.02
N MET A 131 17.29 15.39 -17.57
CA MET A 131 16.45 14.23 -17.85
C MET A 131 16.13 13.40 -16.59
N PHE A 132 17.13 13.11 -15.76
CA PHE A 132 16.97 12.16 -14.66
C PHE A 132 16.46 12.79 -13.35
N ARG A 133 16.62 14.10 -13.17
CA ARG A 133 16.10 14.82 -11.99
C ARG A 133 14.58 14.68 -11.83
N PRO A 134 13.73 14.92 -12.88
CA PRO A 134 12.30 14.68 -12.79
C PRO A 134 11.93 13.22 -12.46
N PHE A 135 12.68 12.27 -13.02
CA PHE A 135 12.52 10.84 -12.76
C PHE A 135 12.78 10.50 -11.27
N ALA A 136 13.92 10.96 -10.73
CA ALA A 136 14.28 10.72 -9.34
C ALA A 136 13.29 11.35 -8.36
N LEU A 137 12.82 12.57 -8.65
CA LEU A 137 11.80 13.24 -7.87
C LEU A 137 10.45 12.49 -7.92
N ALA A 138 10.06 11.99 -9.10
CA ALA A 138 8.83 11.22 -9.25
C ALA A 138 8.87 9.93 -8.44
N ILE A 139 9.98 9.19 -8.46
CA ILE A 139 10.14 7.99 -7.59
C ILE A 139 10.07 8.40 -6.12
N THR A 140 10.82 9.41 -5.71
CA THR A 140 10.89 9.85 -4.31
C THR A 140 9.51 10.23 -3.77
N PHE A 141 8.76 11.07 -4.49
CA PHE A 141 7.42 11.47 -4.07
C PHE A 141 6.43 10.30 -4.07
N SER A 142 6.54 9.39 -5.03
CA SER A 142 5.68 8.19 -5.06
C SER A 142 5.94 7.26 -3.90
N LEU A 143 7.20 7.06 -3.52
CA LEU A 143 7.58 6.23 -2.38
C LEU A 143 7.14 6.86 -1.05
N LEU A 144 7.30 8.17 -0.90
CA LEU A 144 6.79 8.89 0.28
C LEU A 144 5.28 8.84 0.37
N ALA A 145 4.57 9.01 -0.75
CA ALA A 145 3.12 8.88 -0.81
C ALA A 145 2.67 7.46 -0.44
N SER A 146 3.37 6.42 -0.93
CA SER A 146 3.13 5.03 -0.56
C SER A 146 3.24 4.82 0.95
N LEU A 147 4.33 5.27 1.53
CA LEU A 147 4.58 5.16 2.97
C LEU A 147 3.45 5.83 3.77
N LEU A 148 3.06 7.06 3.40
CA LEU A 148 1.97 7.78 4.06
C LEU A 148 0.64 7.02 3.97
N VAL A 149 0.29 6.52 2.79
CA VAL A 149 -0.96 5.77 2.58
C VAL A 149 -0.94 4.46 3.36
N SER A 150 0.18 3.74 3.37
CA SER A 150 0.30 2.46 4.05
C SER A 150 0.16 2.57 5.57
N ILE A 151 0.60 3.67 6.18
CA ILE A 151 0.52 3.87 7.64
C ILE A 151 -0.73 4.63 8.11
N THR A 152 -1.47 5.27 7.19
CA THR A 152 -2.67 6.05 7.53
C THR A 152 -3.94 5.43 6.96
N LEU A 153 -4.03 5.35 5.64
CA LEU A 153 -5.24 4.91 4.93
C LEU A 153 -5.47 3.41 5.11
N VAL A 154 -4.42 2.60 4.98
CA VAL A 154 -4.55 1.13 5.07
C VAL A 154 -5.06 0.68 6.45
N PRO A 155 -4.50 1.13 7.60
CA PRO A 155 -5.05 0.78 8.91
C PRO A 155 -6.46 1.32 9.13
N SER A 156 -6.76 2.52 8.64
CA SER A 156 -8.10 3.12 8.76
C SER A 156 -9.16 2.31 8.01
N LEU A 157 -8.86 1.90 6.77
CA LEU A 157 -9.72 0.99 6.02
C LEU A 157 -9.79 -0.38 6.70
N GLY A 158 -8.67 -0.90 7.21
CA GLY A 158 -8.62 -2.12 7.98
C GLY A 158 -9.56 -2.07 9.19
N ALA A 159 -9.56 -0.99 9.95
CA ALA A 159 -10.47 -0.79 11.08
C ALA A 159 -11.96 -0.86 10.63
N THR A 160 -12.27 -0.25 9.51
CA THR A 160 -13.64 -0.21 8.97
C THR A 160 -14.10 -1.57 8.45
N PHE A 161 -13.27 -2.23 7.65
CA PHE A 161 -13.62 -3.52 7.02
C PHE A 161 -13.62 -4.70 7.99
N PHE A 162 -12.78 -4.67 9.04
CA PHE A 162 -12.67 -5.76 10.00
C PHE A 162 -13.59 -5.58 11.23
N LYS A 163 -14.11 -4.39 11.48
CA LYS A 163 -15.03 -4.10 12.59
C LYS A 163 -16.27 -5.03 12.59
N ASN A 164 -16.80 -5.35 11.42
CA ASN A 164 -17.92 -6.27 11.25
C ASN A 164 -17.53 -7.75 11.37
N GLY A 165 -16.29 -8.13 11.10
CA GLY A 165 -15.82 -9.51 11.20
C GLY A 165 -15.56 -9.97 12.64
N VAL A 166 -15.16 -9.06 13.51
CA VAL A 166 -14.94 -9.33 14.94
C VAL A 166 -16.27 -9.56 15.66
N LYS A 167 -17.32 -8.82 15.29
CA LYS A 167 -18.65 -8.92 15.88
C LYS A 167 -19.30 -10.28 15.62
N ASN A 168 -19.15 -10.85 14.44
CA ASN A 168 -19.69 -12.17 14.11
C ASN A 168 -18.99 -13.31 14.87
N ARG A 169 -17.67 -13.22 15.06
CA ARG A 169 -16.93 -14.25 15.83
C ARG A 169 -17.25 -14.24 17.34
N GLU A 170 -17.55 -13.10 17.91
CA GLU A 170 -18.02 -13.03 19.31
C GLU A 170 -19.41 -13.64 19.48
N GLN A 171 -20.27 -13.48 18.50
CA GLN A 171 -21.62 -14.07 18.51
C GLN A 171 -21.56 -15.60 18.36
N ASP A 172 -20.72 -16.13 17.46
CA ASP A 172 -20.52 -17.57 17.28
C ASP A 172 -19.90 -18.23 18.53
N ARG A 173 -18.94 -17.57 19.18
CA ARG A 173 -18.35 -18.08 20.43
C ARG A 173 -19.36 -18.08 21.61
N LYS A 174 -20.25 -17.10 21.66
CA LYS A 174 -21.34 -17.08 22.70
C LYS A 174 -22.36 -18.16 22.44
N SER A 175 -22.76 -18.37 21.17
CA SER A 175 -23.74 -19.43 20.85
C SER A 175 -23.14 -20.83 21.07
N THR A 176 -21.87 -21.06 20.78
CA THR A 176 -21.22 -22.36 21.04
C THR A 176 -21.07 -22.65 22.54
N ARG A 177 -20.81 -21.64 23.38
CA ARG A 177 -20.77 -21.83 24.84
C ARG A 177 -22.13 -22.06 25.46
N LEU A 178 -23.17 -21.46 24.89
CA LEU A 178 -24.57 -21.70 25.39
C LEU A 178 -25.10 -23.08 24.99
N ASN A 179 -24.63 -23.68 23.91
CA ASN A 179 -25.02 -25.03 23.49
C ASN A 179 -24.21 -26.15 24.16
N SER A 180 -23.15 -25.82 24.90
CA SER A 180 -22.27 -26.80 25.61
C SER A 180 -22.46 -26.82 27.12
N SER A 181 -23.40 -26.05 27.63
CA SER A 181 -23.90 -26.07 29.03
C SER A 181 -25.32 -26.62 29.09
#